data_d7dd8a80ca2274da7201d14bbcd9afa3
#
_entry.id   d7dd8a80ca2274da7201d14bbcd9afa3
#
_cell.length_a   1.000
_cell.length_b   1.000
_cell.length_c   1.000
_cell.angle_alpha   90.00
_cell.angle_beta   90.00
_cell.angle_gamma   90.00
#
_symmetry.space_group_name_H-M   'P 1'
#
loop_
_entity.id
_entity.type
_entity.pdbx_description
1 polymer ?
#
loop_
_entity_poly.entity_id
_entity_poly.type
_entity_poly.pdbx_seq_one_letter_code
_entity_poly.pdbx_strand_id
1 'polypeptide(L)'
;MIKGLQKSIILFAVITFSSLAACTKAETADFKLIDQAGKEYALSTAKDGKAGILREGSRFVYQLDRTLEPGPAYALSVTYTVQLEGKGSAGAALNAGSLLVTLLQDAKKTEGGQVRWQLPLSYAFLGFAEPGPVFKIRYAIPLRNQSFSAIVLDYKKGTKNSSTPGTVTLEAIRLESLWFGFSFQDGALSCTPFVGFDSTAYSINVPDQYRSAGPWQLDLSAASIASPVSFRIGAAGSGGYALVSSTIHPLVAGVLPEHPFPVSLSAQNPYNRLVLRRLTLPALPAFPIPADPALILDYRQELWRNPDYEVFQWDRFPKILIFDTRSYEVQDRLFKRLAFYVEKAGFRGRLASDAEIAPLHGWNAHDYLSKDLAEFFTTAEKTQFPLNREERELRDILLSSGIIQASTEDGKKVYVPGDGAIISISRESEAYLRSLFMVHEAFHGLFFIDPDFQAFALDRWTHLDPVAKKFLVAYFQNRGYDTADPYLMKNELMAYCLQQRVSGAALYFGKTLPERLSAFPQHLKSIPEKDEKSGTWPALASLFTAEAQAFSDYVAKRWGLEAGRVWDIKKTSL
;
A
#
# COMPACT_ATOMS: atom_id res chain seq x y z
N MET A 1 12.72 45.34 20.03
CA MET A 1 12.87 44.70 18.72
C MET A 1 12.06 43.38 18.56
N ILE A 2 11.48 42.81 19.62
CA ILE A 2 10.75 41.53 19.60
C ILE A 2 9.22 41.71 19.36
N LYS A 3 8.66 42.90 19.59
CA LYS A 3 7.22 43.17 19.37
C LYS A 3 6.81 43.44 17.90
N GLY A 4 7.75 43.66 17.00
CA GLY A 4 7.47 43.91 15.59
C GLY A 4 7.36 42.65 14.74
N LEU A 5 8.02 41.53 15.11
CA LEU A 5 7.98 40.28 14.34
C LEU A 5 6.67 39.52 14.52
N GLN A 6 6.03 39.57 15.70
CA GLN A 6 4.77 38.87 15.93
C GLN A 6 3.58 39.43 15.14
N LYS A 7 3.58 40.77 14.87
CA LYS A 7 2.50 41.36 14.06
C LYS A 7 2.57 41.02 12.56
N SER A 8 3.78 40.82 12.04
CA SER A 8 3.96 40.46 10.62
C SER A 8 3.60 39.01 10.33
N ILE A 9 3.84 38.10 11.28
CA ILE A 9 3.49 36.68 11.12
C ILE A 9 1.96 36.44 11.17
N ILE A 10 1.27 37.20 12.06
CA ILE A 10 -0.21 37.12 12.16
C ILE A 10 -0.87 37.73 10.93
N LEU A 11 -0.31 38.78 10.33
CA LEU A 11 -0.87 39.37 9.11
C LEU A 11 -0.69 38.47 7.87
N PHE A 12 0.43 37.74 7.79
CA PHE A 12 0.66 36.77 6.70
C PHE A 12 -0.26 35.52 6.81
N ALA A 13 -0.51 35.04 8.02
CA ALA A 13 -1.44 33.94 8.27
C ALA A 13 -2.90 34.31 7.96
N VAL A 14 -3.30 35.54 8.26
CA VAL A 14 -4.67 36.02 7.99
C VAL A 14 -4.90 36.30 6.50
N ILE A 15 -3.89 36.76 5.75
CA ILE A 15 -4.03 37.00 4.31
C ILE A 15 -4.06 35.66 3.53
N THR A 16 -3.30 34.67 3.94
CA THR A 16 -3.38 33.32 3.34
C THR A 16 -4.70 32.62 3.67
N PHE A 17 -5.26 32.80 4.86
CA PHE A 17 -6.55 32.23 5.23
C PHE A 17 -7.71 32.90 4.48
N SER A 18 -7.68 34.21 4.23
CA SER A 18 -8.75 34.88 3.48
C SER A 18 -8.74 34.55 1.98
N SER A 19 -7.59 34.29 1.38
CA SER A 19 -7.52 33.83 -0.02
C SER A 19 -7.88 32.35 -0.19
N LEU A 20 -7.60 31.48 0.79
CA LEU A 20 -8.08 30.10 0.82
C LEU A 20 -9.60 30.01 1.08
N ALA A 21 -10.15 30.87 1.94
CA ALA A 21 -11.58 30.94 2.20
C ALA A 21 -12.38 31.42 0.97
N ALA A 22 -11.77 32.21 0.10
CA ALA A 22 -12.40 32.63 -1.16
C ALA A 22 -12.45 31.52 -2.23
N CYS A 23 -11.50 30.56 -2.20
CA CYS A 23 -11.53 29.39 -3.09
C CYS A 23 -12.42 28.25 -2.59
N THR A 24 -12.86 28.27 -1.33
CA THR A 24 -13.63 27.17 -0.70
C THR A 24 -15.11 27.48 -0.48
N LYS A 25 -15.61 28.64 -0.87
CA LYS A 25 -17.06 28.84 -0.96
C LYS A 25 -17.56 28.10 -2.21
N ALA A 26 -17.90 26.80 -2.02
CA ALA A 26 -18.82 26.16 -2.92
C ALA A 26 -20.06 27.07 -3.04
N GLU A 27 -20.37 27.55 -4.24
CA GLU A 27 -21.68 28.16 -4.48
C GLU A 27 -22.72 27.09 -4.22
N THR A 28 -23.33 27.14 -3.04
CA THR A 28 -24.50 26.32 -2.73
C THR A 28 -25.66 26.94 -3.47
N ALA A 29 -26.08 26.36 -4.58
CA ALA A 29 -27.35 26.72 -5.16
C ALA A 29 -28.47 26.23 -4.22
N ASP A 30 -29.37 27.10 -3.83
CA ASP A 30 -30.59 26.72 -3.12
C ASP A 30 -31.53 26.01 -4.10
N PHE A 31 -31.66 24.68 -3.93
CA PHE A 31 -32.55 23.88 -4.77
C PHE A 31 -33.92 23.74 -4.10
N LYS A 32 -34.99 23.84 -4.87
CA LYS A 32 -36.34 23.46 -4.44
C LYS A 32 -36.65 22.07 -4.96
N LEU A 33 -37.02 21.16 -4.09
CA LEU A 33 -37.51 19.82 -4.43
C LEU A 33 -39.00 19.91 -4.74
N ILE A 34 -39.42 19.41 -5.88
CA ILE A 34 -40.82 19.34 -6.28
C ILE A 34 -41.17 17.85 -6.49
N ASP A 35 -42.20 17.35 -5.80
CA ASP A 35 -42.72 16.02 -6.03
C ASP A 35 -43.64 15.91 -7.26
N GLN A 36 -44.09 14.69 -7.57
CA GLN A 36 -45.00 14.45 -8.72
C GLN A 36 -46.33 15.20 -8.61
N ALA A 37 -46.73 15.60 -7.41
CA ALA A 37 -47.95 16.36 -7.17
C ALA A 37 -47.75 17.88 -7.27
N GLY A 38 -46.51 18.32 -7.59
CA GLY A 38 -46.16 19.75 -7.67
C GLY A 38 -45.90 20.43 -6.34
N LYS A 39 -45.79 19.65 -5.25
CA LYS A 39 -45.51 20.20 -3.93
C LYS A 39 -44.01 20.48 -3.76
N GLU A 40 -43.71 21.73 -3.42
CA GLU A 40 -42.36 22.20 -3.15
C GLU A 40 -41.90 21.79 -1.75
N TYR A 41 -40.67 21.27 -1.64
CA TYR A 41 -39.96 20.99 -0.40
C TYR A 41 -38.67 21.82 -0.39
N ALA A 42 -38.54 22.71 0.57
CA ALA A 42 -37.27 23.37 0.80
C ALA A 42 -36.25 22.34 1.35
N LEU A 43 -35.16 22.15 0.64
CA LEU A 43 -33.99 21.45 1.20
C LEU A 43 -33.24 22.43 2.10
N SER A 44 -33.74 22.58 3.33
CA SER A 44 -32.94 23.23 4.35
C SER A 44 -31.75 22.33 4.70
N THR A 45 -30.57 22.91 4.71
CA THR A 45 -29.39 22.28 5.32
C THR A 45 -29.76 21.82 6.73
N ALA A 46 -29.99 20.52 6.89
CA ALA A 46 -29.96 19.71 8.11
C ALA A 46 -30.55 20.22 9.45
N LYS A 47 -31.15 21.39 9.55
CA LYS A 47 -31.72 21.87 10.82
C LYS A 47 -33.20 21.55 11.03
N ASP A 48 -33.97 21.31 9.99
CA ASP A 48 -35.44 21.20 10.10
C ASP A 48 -36.05 19.85 9.70
N GLY A 49 -35.30 18.80 9.57
CA GLY A 49 -35.79 17.42 9.70
C GLY A 49 -36.82 16.90 8.68
N LYS A 50 -37.09 17.56 7.56
CA LYS A 50 -37.98 17.04 6.51
C LYS A 50 -37.21 16.68 5.25
N ALA A 51 -36.44 15.61 5.35
CA ALA A 51 -35.84 14.95 4.21
C ALA A 51 -36.92 14.31 3.32
N GLY A 52 -36.73 14.34 2.00
CA GLY A 52 -37.68 13.74 1.06
C GLY A 52 -37.67 12.22 1.12
N ILE A 53 -38.76 11.59 1.52
CA ILE A 53 -38.88 10.12 1.52
C ILE A 53 -39.15 9.66 0.08
N LEU A 54 -38.27 8.81 -0.44
CA LEU A 54 -38.40 8.19 -1.74
C LEU A 54 -39.17 6.87 -1.62
N ARG A 55 -40.27 6.74 -2.34
CA ARG A 55 -41.06 5.51 -2.45
C ARG A 55 -40.96 4.96 -3.85
N GLU A 56 -41.25 3.68 -4.03
CA GLU A 56 -41.29 3.07 -5.36
C GLU A 56 -42.19 3.86 -6.31
N GLY A 57 -41.65 4.20 -7.50
CA GLY A 57 -42.34 5.03 -8.47
C GLY A 57 -42.32 6.54 -8.15
N SER A 58 -41.70 6.95 -7.05
CA SER A 58 -41.54 8.37 -6.74
C SER A 58 -40.59 9.00 -7.74
N ARG A 59 -41.03 10.14 -8.29
CA ARG A 59 -40.24 10.98 -9.16
C ARG A 59 -40.20 12.39 -8.58
N PHE A 60 -39.00 12.88 -8.34
CA PHE A 60 -38.77 14.23 -7.84
C PHE A 60 -38.05 15.05 -8.88
N VAL A 61 -38.54 16.28 -9.06
CA VAL A 61 -37.93 17.23 -9.99
C VAL A 61 -37.43 18.43 -9.19
N TYR A 62 -36.11 18.64 -9.25
CA TYR A 62 -35.51 19.88 -8.76
C TYR A 62 -35.40 20.86 -9.89
N GLN A 63 -36.18 21.89 -9.84
CA GLN A 63 -36.12 22.98 -10.81
C GLN A 63 -35.24 24.10 -10.27
N LEU A 64 -34.32 24.58 -11.08
CA LEU A 64 -33.42 25.67 -10.76
C LEU A 64 -34.03 26.97 -11.27
N ASP A 65 -33.79 28.06 -10.57
CA ASP A 65 -34.24 29.40 -10.98
C ASP A 65 -33.51 29.89 -12.25
N ARG A 66 -32.38 29.27 -12.56
CA ARG A 66 -31.57 29.54 -13.77
C ARG A 66 -30.88 28.25 -14.25
N THR A 67 -30.49 28.25 -15.50
CA THR A 67 -29.58 27.22 -16.02
C THR A 67 -28.23 27.39 -15.36
N LEU A 68 -27.73 26.30 -14.77
CA LEU A 68 -26.35 26.22 -14.24
C LEU A 68 -25.42 25.76 -15.34
N GLU A 69 -24.29 26.41 -15.45
CA GLU A 69 -23.16 26.05 -16.30
C GLU A 69 -21.95 25.76 -15.43
N PRO A 70 -21.94 24.62 -14.71
CA PRO A 70 -20.82 24.27 -13.84
C PRO A 70 -19.59 24.00 -14.70
N GLY A 71 -18.48 24.59 -14.36
CA GLY A 71 -17.21 24.29 -14.99
C GLY A 71 -16.81 22.80 -14.80
N PRO A 72 -15.74 22.34 -15.47
CA PRO A 72 -15.29 20.94 -15.42
C PRO A 72 -14.90 20.45 -14.02
N ALA A 73 -14.70 21.38 -13.09
CA ALA A 73 -14.27 21.10 -11.71
C ALA A 73 -15.45 20.95 -10.72
N TYR A 74 -16.68 20.77 -11.20
CA TYR A 74 -17.86 20.64 -10.33
C TYR A 74 -18.50 19.26 -10.41
N ALA A 75 -19.05 18.83 -9.27
CA ALA A 75 -19.83 17.62 -9.13
C ALA A 75 -21.18 17.90 -8.47
N LEU A 76 -22.19 17.12 -8.84
CA LEU A 76 -23.45 17.05 -8.12
C LEU A 76 -23.34 16.02 -7.01
N SER A 77 -23.39 16.45 -5.76
CA SER A 77 -23.38 15.57 -4.59
C SER A 77 -24.81 15.23 -4.18
N VAL A 78 -25.13 13.94 -4.13
CA VAL A 78 -26.44 13.42 -3.70
C VAL A 78 -26.23 12.58 -2.45
N THR A 79 -26.84 13.00 -1.34
CA THR A 79 -26.76 12.29 -0.04
C THR A 79 -28.12 11.74 0.31
N TYR A 80 -28.18 10.46 0.66
CA TYR A 80 -29.41 9.80 1.09
C TYR A 80 -29.12 8.74 2.16
N THR A 81 -30.14 8.46 2.97
CA THR A 81 -30.15 7.42 4.00
C THR A 81 -31.05 6.28 3.55
N VAL A 82 -30.56 5.05 3.67
CA VAL A 82 -31.34 3.84 3.41
C VAL A 82 -31.59 3.13 4.73
N GLN A 83 -32.85 2.88 5.04
CA GLN A 83 -33.27 2.04 6.15
C GLN A 83 -33.83 0.72 5.59
N LEU A 84 -33.29 -0.41 6.06
CA LEU A 84 -33.73 -1.72 5.61
C LEU A 84 -34.90 -2.24 6.42
N GLU A 85 -35.83 -2.94 5.76
CA GLU A 85 -36.87 -3.73 6.42
C GLU A 85 -36.33 -5.15 6.72
N GLY A 86 -36.41 -5.56 7.97
CA GLY A 86 -36.09 -6.91 8.41
C GLY A 86 -34.65 -7.12 8.90
N LYS A 87 -34.45 -8.22 9.63
CA LYS A 87 -33.12 -8.67 10.07
C LYS A 87 -32.40 -9.30 8.89
N GLY A 88 -31.59 -8.53 8.18
CA GLY A 88 -30.72 -9.05 7.13
C GLY A 88 -29.71 -10.03 7.71
N SER A 89 -29.63 -11.25 7.18
CA SER A 89 -28.56 -12.17 7.51
C SER A 89 -27.25 -11.68 6.91
N ALA A 90 -26.18 -11.68 7.69
CA ALA A 90 -24.83 -11.39 7.25
C ALA A 90 -24.49 -12.27 6.04
N GLY A 91 -24.10 -11.64 4.92
CA GLY A 91 -23.59 -12.32 3.73
C GLY A 91 -24.44 -12.29 2.45
N ALA A 92 -25.69 -11.82 2.49
CA ALA A 92 -26.47 -11.64 1.27
C ALA A 92 -26.18 -10.27 0.63
N ALA A 93 -25.75 -10.26 -0.62
CA ALA A 93 -25.64 -9.05 -1.43
C ALA A 93 -27.06 -8.42 -1.57
N LEU A 94 -27.30 -7.36 -0.82
CA LEU A 94 -28.60 -6.72 -0.76
C LEU A 94 -28.71 -5.70 -1.89
N ASN A 95 -29.38 -6.04 -2.96
CA ASN A 95 -29.75 -5.08 -4.01
C ASN A 95 -31.03 -4.33 -3.59
N ALA A 96 -30.86 -3.24 -2.87
CA ALA A 96 -31.97 -2.42 -2.39
C ALA A 96 -32.65 -1.58 -3.48
N GLY A 97 -32.15 -1.64 -4.72
CA GLY A 97 -32.65 -0.86 -5.84
C GLY A 97 -31.64 0.16 -6.38
N SER A 98 -32.13 1.16 -7.08
CA SER A 98 -31.31 2.23 -7.65
C SER A 98 -32.01 3.56 -7.63
N LEU A 99 -31.23 4.62 -7.47
CA LEU A 99 -31.66 6.00 -7.68
C LEU A 99 -31.15 6.46 -9.04
N LEU A 100 -32.07 6.74 -9.96
CA LEU A 100 -31.74 7.29 -11.26
C LEU A 100 -31.72 8.82 -11.18
N VAL A 101 -30.56 9.40 -11.44
CA VAL A 101 -30.36 10.86 -11.47
C VAL A 101 -30.28 11.30 -12.94
N THR A 102 -31.12 12.22 -13.35
CA THR A 102 -31.15 12.76 -14.70
C THR A 102 -31.01 14.27 -14.65
N LEU A 103 -30.11 14.83 -15.43
CA LEU A 103 -30.03 16.29 -15.64
C LEU A 103 -30.79 16.69 -16.89
N LEU A 104 -31.63 17.71 -16.79
CA LEU A 104 -32.39 18.29 -17.91
C LEU A 104 -31.86 19.67 -18.20
N GLN A 105 -31.60 19.98 -19.47
CA GLN A 105 -31.26 21.34 -19.93
C GLN A 105 -32.49 22.25 -19.89
N ASP A 106 -33.65 21.70 -20.18
CA ASP A 106 -34.92 22.39 -20.10
C ASP A 106 -35.94 21.51 -19.38
N ALA A 107 -36.48 22.00 -18.27
CA ALA A 107 -37.44 21.25 -17.46
C ALA A 107 -38.72 20.88 -18.21
N LYS A 108 -39.03 21.59 -19.30
CA LYS A 108 -40.21 21.36 -20.15
C LYS A 108 -39.98 20.37 -21.28
N LYS A 109 -38.74 20.01 -21.56
CA LYS A 109 -38.37 19.06 -22.63
C LYS A 109 -37.91 17.73 -22.02
N THR A 110 -38.71 16.71 -22.21
CA THR A 110 -38.36 15.34 -21.77
C THR A 110 -37.45 14.61 -22.77
N GLU A 111 -37.16 15.18 -23.92
CA GLU A 111 -36.36 14.59 -25.00
C GLU A 111 -35.23 15.52 -25.43
N GLY A 112 -34.03 15.01 -25.46
CA GLY A 112 -32.83 15.66 -26.00
C GLY A 112 -31.81 16.09 -24.96
N GLY A 113 -30.59 15.54 -25.06
CA GLY A 113 -29.43 15.96 -24.27
C GLY A 113 -29.45 15.57 -22.78
N GLN A 114 -30.11 14.46 -22.46
CA GLN A 114 -30.19 13.98 -21.06
C GLN A 114 -28.94 13.18 -20.66
N VAL A 115 -28.30 13.59 -19.59
CA VAL A 115 -27.27 12.75 -18.95
C VAL A 115 -27.92 12.05 -17.78
N ARG A 116 -27.74 10.72 -17.72
CA ARG A 116 -28.36 9.86 -16.72
C ARG A 116 -27.30 9.08 -15.97
N TRP A 117 -27.43 9.01 -14.64
CA TRP A 117 -26.64 8.15 -13.77
C TRP A 117 -27.57 7.28 -12.94
N GLN A 118 -27.23 6.00 -12.86
CA GLN A 118 -27.92 5.06 -12.00
C GLN A 118 -27.09 4.83 -10.74
N LEU A 119 -27.54 5.35 -9.60
CA LEU A 119 -26.87 5.20 -8.31
C LEU A 119 -27.41 3.94 -7.62
N PRO A 120 -26.63 2.88 -7.46
CA PRO A 120 -27.10 1.68 -6.78
C PRO A 120 -27.29 1.96 -5.28
N LEU A 121 -28.38 1.43 -4.73
CA LEU A 121 -28.64 1.38 -3.30
C LEU A 121 -28.19 0.01 -2.77
N SER A 122 -27.02 -0.44 -3.18
CA SER A 122 -26.52 -1.77 -2.85
C SER A 122 -25.64 -1.75 -1.63
N TYR A 123 -25.91 -2.68 -0.76
CA TYR A 123 -25.20 -2.89 0.48
C TYR A 123 -23.77 -3.44 0.28
N ALA A 124 -23.58 -4.32 -0.70
CA ALA A 124 -22.27 -4.88 -1.06
C ALA A 124 -21.26 -3.81 -1.49
N PHE A 125 -21.72 -2.65 -1.92
CA PHE A 125 -20.88 -1.51 -2.29
C PHE A 125 -20.25 -0.81 -1.10
N LEU A 126 -20.77 -1.00 0.10
CA LEU A 126 -20.41 -0.18 1.25
C LEU A 126 -19.33 -0.79 2.13
N GLY A 127 -18.98 -2.06 1.92
CA GLY A 127 -17.88 -2.74 2.59
C GLY A 127 -17.98 -2.84 4.11
N PHE A 128 -19.18 -2.77 4.66
CA PHE A 128 -19.38 -2.97 6.10
C PHE A 128 -19.29 -4.44 6.45
N ALA A 129 -18.48 -4.78 7.43
CA ALA A 129 -18.37 -6.14 7.95
C ALA A 129 -19.65 -6.56 8.66
N GLU A 130 -20.35 -5.63 9.31
CA GLU A 130 -21.67 -5.83 9.92
C GLU A 130 -22.60 -4.68 9.53
N PRO A 131 -23.63 -4.97 8.75
CA PRO A 131 -24.58 -3.99 8.32
C PRO A 131 -25.53 -3.58 9.44
N GLY A 132 -25.54 -2.30 9.74
CA GLY A 132 -26.62 -1.70 10.54
C GLY A 132 -27.93 -1.65 9.73
N PRO A 133 -29.09 -1.53 10.39
CA PRO A 133 -30.38 -1.37 9.71
C PRO A 133 -30.52 -0.03 8.96
N VAL A 134 -29.61 0.90 9.19
CA VAL A 134 -29.62 2.24 8.61
C VAL A 134 -28.22 2.62 8.13
N PHE A 135 -28.09 3.06 6.90
CA PHE A 135 -26.82 3.54 6.36
C PHE A 135 -27.01 4.79 5.48
N LYS A 136 -26.04 5.67 5.57
CA LYS A 136 -26.00 6.94 4.84
C LYS A 136 -25.04 6.84 3.68
N ILE A 137 -25.49 7.24 2.49
CA ILE A 137 -24.72 7.20 1.25
C ILE A 137 -24.61 8.61 0.69
N ARG A 138 -23.42 8.95 0.22
CA ARG A 138 -23.18 10.19 -0.53
C ARG A 138 -22.50 9.84 -1.84
N TYR A 139 -23.13 10.23 -2.94
CA TYR A 139 -22.52 10.16 -4.27
C TYR A 139 -22.20 11.54 -4.80
N ALA A 140 -21.07 11.66 -5.48
CA ALA A 140 -20.75 12.85 -6.24
C ALA A 140 -20.63 12.49 -7.73
N ILE A 141 -21.39 13.17 -8.54
CA ILE A 141 -21.54 12.96 -9.97
C ILE A 141 -20.83 14.12 -10.68
N PRO A 142 -19.71 13.91 -11.38
CA PRO A 142 -19.02 14.96 -12.10
C PRO A 142 -19.88 15.49 -13.24
N LEU A 143 -19.97 16.78 -13.34
CA LEU A 143 -20.87 17.44 -14.29
C LEU A 143 -20.26 17.68 -15.67
N ARG A 144 -18.94 17.60 -15.83
CA ARG A 144 -18.23 17.66 -17.13
C ARG A 144 -18.71 18.77 -18.07
N ASN A 145 -18.90 20.00 -17.61
CA ASN A 145 -19.43 21.12 -18.37
C ASN A 145 -20.90 20.93 -18.84
N GLN A 146 -21.65 20.00 -18.27
CA GLN A 146 -23.07 19.85 -18.58
C GLN A 146 -23.84 20.99 -17.96
N SER A 147 -24.48 21.81 -18.81
CA SER A 147 -25.44 22.78 -18.35
C SER A 147 -26.80 22.11 -18.08
N PHE A 148 -27.47 22.52 -17.01
CA PHE A 148 -28.80 21.99 -16.67
C PHE A 148 -29.61 23.01 -15.89
N SER A 149 -30.93 22.91 -16.06
CA SER A 149 -31.93 23.74 -15.36
C SER A 149 -32.80 22.92 -14.41
N ALA A 150 -32.72 21.58 -14.49
CA ALA A 150 -33.44 20.71 -13.57
C ALA A 150 -32.69 19.40 -13.32
N ILE A 151 -32.90 18.84 -12.12
CA ILE A 151 -32.43 17.53 -11.70
C ILE A 151 -33.66 16.68 -11.44
N VAL A 152 -33.72 15.50 -12.08
CA VAL A 152 -34.79 14.52 -11.85
C VAL A 152 -34.21 13.32 -11.12
N LEU A 153 -34.90 12.91 -10.06
CA LEU A 153 -34.59 11.71 -9.30
C LEU A 153 -35.74 10.73 -9.43
N ASP A 154 -35.47 9.57 -9.99
CA ASP A 154 -36.42 8.45 -10.09
C ASP A 154 -35.90 7.30 -9.22
N TYR A 155 -36.68 6.85 -8.24
CA TYR A 155 -36.35 5.68 -7.45
C TYR A 155 -36.90 4.42 -8.09
N LYS A 156 -36.03 3.42 -8.24
CA LYS A 156 -36.40 2.07 -8.71
C LYS A 156 -36.04 1.03 -7.65
N LYS A 157 -37.02 0.27 -7.21
CA LYS A 157 -36.85 -0.84 -6.29
C LYS A 157 -36.06 -1.97 -6.95
N GLY A 158 -35.30 -2.70 -6.14
CA GLY A 158 -34.59 -3.91 -6.56
C GLY A 158 -35.52 -5.06 -6.89
N THR A 159 -34.98 -6.11 -7.50
CA THR A 159 -35.73 -7.32 -7.89
C THR A 159 -36.21 -8.12 -6.68
N LYS A 160 -37.28 -8.92 -6.86
CA LYS A 160 -38.05 -9.62 -5.79
C LYS A 160 -37.25 -10.50 -4.81
N ASN A 161 -36.01 -10.85 -5.11
CA ASN A 161 -35.15 -11.69 -4.24
C ASN A 161 -34.15 -10.88 -3.39
N SER A 162 -34.31 -9.59 -3.31
CA SER A 162 -33.43 -8.69 -2.58
C SER A 162 -34.14 -8.13 -1.36
N SER A 163 -33.41 -7.86 -0.28
CA SER A 163 -33.95 -7.14 0.87
C SER A 163 -34.52 -5.81 0.42
N THR A 164 -35.76 -5.57 0.80
CA THR A 164 -36.47 -4.35 0.43
C THR A 164 -36.00 -3.23 1.34
N PRO A 165 -35.59 -2.06 0.81
CA PRO A 165 -35.43 -0.90 1.68
C PRO A 165 -36.80 -0.54 2.27
N GLY A 166 -36.86 -0.40 3.58
CA GLY A 166 -38.06 0.09 4.25
C GLY A 166 -38.29 1.55 3.92
N THR A 167 -37.22 2.32 3.91
CA THR A 167 -37.30 3.74 3.62
C THR A 167 -35.99 4.21 3.00
N VAL A 168 -36.07 4.97 1.91
CA VAL A 168 -34.96 5.74 1.34
C VAL A 168 -35.26 7.21 1.54
N THR A 169 -34.38 7.92 2.22
CA THR A 169 -34.56 9.32 2.55
C THR A 169 -33.48 10.15 1.86
N LEU A 170 -33.87 11.06 0.97
CA LEU A 170 -32.97 12.02 0.37
C LEU A 170 -32.65 13.12 1.39
N GLU A 171 -31.38 13.28 1.75
CA GLU A 171 -30.97 14.26 2.75
C GLU A 171 -30.45 15.56 2.14
N ALA A 172 -29.70 15.48 1.04
CA ALA A 172 -29.15 16.65 0.40
C ALA A 172 -28.82 16.41 -1.08
N ILE A 173 -29.00 17.44 -1.90
CA ILE A 173 -28.36 17.62 -3.19
C ILE A 173 -27.55 18.91 -3.14
N ARG A 174 -26.28 18.85 -3.55
CA ARG A 174 -25.41 20.02 -3.55
C ARG A 174 -24.58 20.06 -4.82
N LEU A 175 -24.36 21.26 -5.32
CA LEU A 175 -23.32 21.50 -6.30
C LEU A 175 -22.02 21.74 -5.53
N GLU A 176 -21.05 20.89 -5.73
CA GLU A 176 -19.77 20.95 -5.02
C GLU A 176 -18.62 21.02 -6.02
N SER A 177 -17.62 21.80 -5.70
CA SER A 177 -16.37 21.73 -6.42
C SER A 177 -15.77 20.33 -6.28
N LEU A 178 -15.20 19.76 -7.35
CA LEU A 178 -14.40 18.53 -7.26
C LEU A 178 -13.23 18.67 -6.30
N TRP A 179 -12.89 19.89 -5.94
CA TRP A 179 -11.93 20.24 -4.89
C TRP A 179 -12.50 20.14 -3.46
N PHE A 180 -13.79 19.91 -3.30
CA PHE A 180 -14.46 19.95 -2.00
C PHE A 180 -14.01 18.84 -1.04
N GLY A 181 -13.42 17.78 -1.53
CA GLY A 181 -12.84 16.73 -0.70
C GLY A 181 -11.42 17.02 -0.18
N PHE A 182 -10.83 18.14 -0.57
CA PHE A 182 -9.50 18.53 -0.12
C PHE A 182 -9.59 19.38 1.14
N SER A 183 -9.07 18.87 2.24
CA SER A 183 -8.79 19.66 3.42
C SER A 183 -7.29 19.74 3.62
N PHE A 184 -6.79 20.94 3.84
CA PHE A 184 -5.40 21.15 4.24
C PHE A 184 -5.38 21.33 5.75
N GLN A 185 -4.93 20.33 6.45
CA GLN A 185 -4.83 20.35 7.90
C GLN A 185 -3.45 19.83 8.30
N ASP A 186 -2.73 20.57 9.11
CA ASP A 186 -1.39 20.21 9.62
C ASP A 186 -0.38 19.80 8.51
N GLY A 187 -0.39 20.52 7.39
CA GLY A 187 0.48 20.22 6.26
C GLY A 187 0.06 19.01 5.40
N ALA A 188 -1.09 18.42 5.69
CA ALA A 188 -1.65 17.32 4.93
C ALA A 188 -2.79 17.78 4.01
N LEU A 189 -2.74 17.35 2.75
CA LEU A 189 -3.84 17.46 1.81
C LEU A 189 -4.66 16.18 1.88
N SER A 190 -5.83 16.26 2.48
CA SER A 190 -6.78 15.15 2.58
C SER A 190 -7.78 15.24 1.44
N CYS A 191 -7.90 14.19 0.67
CA CYS A 191 -8.92 14.05 -0.37
C CYS A 191 -9.80 12.85 -0.07
N THR A 192 -11.10 13.07 0.08
CA THR A 192 -12.08 12.01 0.01
C THR A 192 -12.54 11.93 -1.44
N PRO A 193 -12.13 10.90 -2.19
CA PRO A 193 -12.49 10.82 -3.60
C PRO A 193 -13.99 10.69 -3.73
N PHE A 194 -14.55 11.48 -4.63
CA PHE A 194 -15.92 11.32 -5.04
C PHE A 194 -16.01 10.15 -6.00
N VAL A 195 -16.96 9.27 -5.77
CA VAL A 195 -17.21 8.16 -6.67
C VAL A 195 -18.04 8.64 -7.85
N GLY A 196 -17.46 8.55 -9.01
CA GLY A 196 -18.19 8.71 -10.25
C GLY A 196 -18.57 7.35 -10.83
N PHE A 197 -19.77 7.26 -11.39
CA PHE A 197 -20.33 6.02 -11.94
C PHE A 197 -19.89 5.69 -13.35
N ASP A 198 -19.17 6.56 -14.00
CA ASP A 198 -18.59 6.19 -15.26
C ASP A 198 -17.14 5.74 -15.04
N SER A 199 -16.72 4.77 -15.80
CA SER A 199 -15.39 4.16 -15.78
C SER A 199 -14.26 5.13 -16.16
N THR A 200 -14.51 6.43 -16.25
CA THR A 200 -13.51 7.40 -16.60
C THR A 200 -12.76 7.87 -15.36
N ALA A 201 -11.45 7.84 -15.46
CA ALA A 201 -10.55 8.33 -14.43
C ALA A 201 -10.76 9.85 -14.21
N TYR A 202 -10.88 10.26 -12.96
CA TYR A 202 -10.88 11.66 -12.58
C TYR A 202 -9.45 12.13 -12.39
N SER A 203 -9.07 13.16 -13.13
CA SER A 203 -7.79 13.82 -12.94
C SER A 203 -7.98 15.00 -12.00
N ILE A 204 -7.33 14.95 -10.85
CA ILE A 204 -7.31 16.02 -9.87
C ILE A 204 -6.04 16.83 -10.09
N ASN A 205 -6.17 18.03 -10.64
CA ASN A 205 -5.09 18.98 -10.72
C ASN A 205 -5.03 19.81 -9.45
N VAL A 206 -3.95 19.68 -8.71
CA VAL A 206 -3.69 20.50 -7.54
C VAL A 206 -3.10 21.84 -7.97
N PRO A 207 -3.53 22.97 -7.38
CA PRO A 207 -2.97 24.27 -7.68
C PRO A 207 -1.45 24.31 -7.56
N ASP A 208 -0.78 25.08 -8.42
CA ASP A 208 0.69 25.13 -8.54
C ASP A 208 1.39 25.44 -7.21
N GLN A 209 0.76 26.23 -6.35
CA GLN A 209 1.28 26.55 -5.01
C GLN A 209 1.52 25.31 -4.13
N TYR A 210 0.81 24.20 -4.40
CA TYR A 210 0.96 22.93 -3.68
C TYR A 210 1.86 21.94 -4.43
N ARG A 211 2.30 22.29 -5.66
CA ARG A 211 3.20 21.46 -6.47
C ARG A 211 4.66 21.58 -6.08
N SER A 212 5.00 22.40 -5.07
CA SER A 212 6.38 22.61 -4.67
C SER A 212 7.05 21.31 -4.22
N ALA A 213 8.33 21.17 -4.58
CA ALA A 213 9.17 20.02 -4.31
C ALA A 213 9.15 19.59 -2.84
N GLY A 214 9.08 18.30 -2.62
CA GLY A 214 9.17 17.65 -1.31
C GLY A 214 8.63 16.23 -1.40
N PRO A 215 9.05 15.34 -0.53
CA PRO A 215 8.47 14.01 -0.47
C PRO A 215 6.99 14.09 -0.07
N TRP A 216 6.16 13.39 -0.80
CA TRP A 216 4.73 13.25 -0.51
C TRP A 216 4.46 11.84 -0.02
N GLN A 217 3.79 11.73 1.11
CA GLN A 217 3.26 10.46 1.59
C GLN A 217 1.85 10.26 1.03
N LEU A 218 1.64 9.06 0.52
CA LEU A 218 0.34 8.57 0.09
C LEU A 218 -0.21 7.62 1.16
N ASP A 219 -1.40 7.90 1.67
CA ASP A 219 -2.18 6.97 2.47
C ASP A 219 -3.46 6.64 1.70
N LEU A 220 -3.62 5.40 1.30
CA LEU A 220 -4.81 4.88 0.65
C LEU A 220 -5.57 3.99 1.60
N SER A 221 -6.85 4.25 1.78
CA SER A 221 -7.75 3.33 2.46
C SER A 221 -8.89 2.94 1.52
N ALA A 222 -9.07 1.64 1.33
CA ALA A 222 -10.20 1.09 0.61
C ALA A 222 -11.21 0.53 1.61
N ALA A 223 -12.46 0.95 1.50
CA ALA A 223 -13.49 0.53 2.44
C ALA A 223 -14.10 -0.85 2.13
N SER A 224 -13.75 -1.47 1.01
CA SER A 224 -14.29 -2.78 0.63
C SER A 224 -13.30 -3.64 -0.12
N ILE A 225 -13.26 -4.87 0.28
CA ILE A 225 -12.54 -6.00 -0.31
C ILE A 225 -13.11 -6.42 -1.68
N ALA A 226 -14.38 -6.13 -1.94
CA ALA A 226 -15.11 -6.68 -3.08
C ALA A 226 -14.94 -5.89 -4.39
N SER A 227 -14.34 -4.72 -4.37
CA SER A 227 -14.17 -3.89 -5.56
C SER A 227 -12.72 -3.43 -5.68
N PRO A 228 -12.00 -3.87 -6.72
CA PRO A 228 -10.63 -3.42 -6.95
C PRO A 228 -10.62 -1.90 -7.15
N VAL A 229 -9.76 -1.23 -6.41
CA VAL A 229 -9.55 0.21 -6.53
C VAL A 229 -8.33 0.43 -7.40
N SER A 230 -8.52 1.04 -8.55
CA SER A 230 -7.41 1.47 -9.40
C SER A 230 -7.12 2.94 -9.15
N PHE A 231 -5.87 3.22 -8.82
CA PHE A 231 -5.37 4.59 -8.71
C PHE A 231 -4.29 4.79 -9.77
N ARG A 232 -4.31 5.93 -10.39
CA ARG A 232 -3.17 6.41 -11.17
C ARG A 232 -2.65 7.66 -10.51
N ILE A 233 -1.38 7.67 -10.22
CA ILE A 233 -0.67 8.79 -9.61
C ILE A 233 0.42 9.20 -10.60
N GLY A 234 0.42 10.48 -10.97
CA GLY A 234 1.36 11.03 -11.95
C GLY A 234 0.71 11.46 -13.25
N ALA A 235 1.46 12.22 -14.04
CA ALA A 235 1.00 12.73 -15.33
C ALA A 235 0.77 11.58 -16.33
N ALA A 236 -0.15 11.76 -17.26
CA ALA A 236 -0.29 10.87 -18.40
C ALA A 236 1.06 10.77 -19.14
N GLY A 237 1.61 9.55 -19.25
CA GLY A 237 2.93 9.30 -19.83
C GLY A 237 4.08 9.11 -18.84
N SER A 238 3.92 9.42 -17.55
CA SER A 238 5.00 9.24 -16.54
C SER A 238 4.97 7.88 -15.82
N GLY A 239 4.04 7.01 -16.16
CA GLY A 239 3.75 5.80 -15.39
C GLY A 239 2.89 6.09 -14.16
N GLY A 240 1.99 5.21 -13.85
CA GLY A 240 1.12 5.32 -12.68
C GLY A 240 1.25 4.10 -11.78
N TYR A 241 0.65 4.18 -10.61
CA TYR A 241 0.54 3.06 -9.70
C TYR A 241 -0.91 2.59 -9.66
N ALA A 242 -1.13 1.28 -9.71
CA ALA A 242 -2.42 0.67 -9.47
C ALA A 242 -2.35 -0.15 -8.18
N LEU A 243 -3.37 -0.03 -7.35
CA LEU A 243 -3.52 -0.93 -6.21
C LEU A 243 -3.79 -2.33 -6.76
N VAL A 244 -2.94 -3.26 -6.44
CA VAL A 244 -3.21 -4.68 -6.69
C VAL A 244 -4.13 -5.12 -5.56
N SER A 245 -5.34 -5.51 -5.91
CA SER A 245 -6.38 -5.91 -4.95
C SER A 245 -5.80 -6.85 -3.89
N SER A 246 -5.53 -6.31 -2.71
CA SER A 246 -5.29 -7.11 -1.52
C SER A 246 -6.63 -7.32 -0.84
N THR A 247 -7.08 -8.56 -0.77
CA THR A 247 -8.33 -8.91 -0.11
C THR A 247 -8.29 -8.78 1.41
N ILE A 248 -7.10 -8.54 2.00
CA ILE A 248 -6.90 -8.64 3.45
C ILE A 248 -6.53 -7.30 4.09
N HIS A 249 -5.89 -6.39 3.35
CA HIS A 249 -5.46 -5.10 3.90
C HIS A 249 -5.84 -3.93 2.99
N PRO A 250 -6.80 -3.11 3.44
CA PRO A 250 -7.28 -1.96 2.66
C PRO A 250 -6.43 -0.70 2.80
N LEU A 251 -5.29 -0.77 3.46
CA LEU A 251 -4.41 0.37 3.72
C LEU A 251 -3.08 0.19 3.00
N VAL A 252 -2.70 1.17 2.22
CA VAL A 252 -1.37 1.29 1.63
C VAL A 252 -0.81 2.66 1.97
N ALA A 253 0.37 2.69 2.54
CA ALA A 253 1.11 3.92 2.82
C ALA A 253 2.42 3.92 2.06
N GLY A 254 2.88 5.08 1.63
CA GLY A 254 4.19 5.15 1.00
C GLY A 254 4.58 6.54 0.57
N VAL A 255 5.89 6.73 0.43
CA VAL A 255 6.44 7.97 -0.10
C VAL A 255 6.50 7.88 -1.61
N LEU A 256 5.85 8.83 -2.26
CA LEU A 256 5.84 8.91 -3.72
C LEU A 256 7.19 9.36 -4.25
N PRO A 257 7.74 8.66 -5.26
CA PRO A 257 9.06 8.96 -5.81
C PRO A 257 9.08 10.24 -6.62
N GLU A 258 7.92 10.73 -7.03
CA GLU A 258 7.77 11.92 -7.86
C GLU A 258 6.59 12.76 -7.40
N HIS A 259 6.42 13.87 -8.07
CA HIS A 259 5.30 14.76 -7.88
C HIS A 259 3.98 14.01 -8.14
N PRO A 260 3.05 13.94 -7.15
CA PRO A 260 1.89 13.06 -7.27
C PRO A 260 0.80 13.56 -8.21
N PHE A 261 0.98 14.72 -8.82
CA PHE A 261 -0.09 15.38 -9.57
C PHE A 261 0.13 15.39 -11.08
N PRO A 262 -0.93 15.21 -11.87
CA PRO A 262 -2.33 14.98 -11.48
C PRO A 262 -2.56 13.58 -10.90
N VAL A 263 -3.49 13.47 -9.95
CA VAL A 263 -3.98 12.18 -9.46
C VAL A 263 -5.22 11.80 -10.23
N SER A 264 -5.22 10.64 -10.85
CA SER A 264 -6.40 10.06 -11.49
C SER A 264 -6.92 8.90 -10.65
N LEU A 265 -8.16 8.99 -10.23
CA LEU A 265 -8.82 7.98 -9.42
C LEU A 265 -9.87 7.26 -10.24
N SER A 266 -9.80 5.94 -10.30
CA SER A 266 -10.86 5.09 -10.79
C SER A 266 -11.34 4.24 -9.61
N ALA A 267 -12.30 4.75 -8.86
CA ALA A 267 -12.83 4.07 -7.70
C ALA A 267 -14.35 3.98 -7.79
N GLN A 268 -14.90 2.79 -7.60
CA GLN A 268 -16.35 2.56 -7.59
C GLN A 268 -16.94 2.66 -6.17
N ASN A 269 -16.12 2.89 -5.14
CA ASN A 269 -16.56 2.90 -3.75
C ASN A 269 -16.38 4.27 -3.09
N PRO A 270 -17.47 4.90 -2.58
CA PRO A 270 -17.45 6.23 -1.97
C PRO A 270 -16.67 6.33 -0.66
N TYR A 271 -16.32 5.20 -0.05
CA TYR A 271 -15.60 5.16 1.23
C TYR A 271 -14.09 5.03 1.06
N ASN A 272 -13.61 4.94 -0.17
CA ASN A 272 -12.18 4.99 -0.41
C ASN A 272 -11.65 6.37 -0.04
N ARG A 273 -10.56 6.39 0.69
CA ARG A 273 -9.92 7.61 1.14
C ARG A 273 -8.49 7.66 0.61
N LEU A 274 -8.17 8.78 0.00
CA LEU A 274 -6.82 9.14 -0.40
C LEU A 274 -6.37 10.31 0.48
N VAL A 275 -5.25 10.17 1.14
CA VAL A 275 -4.58 11.26 1.84
C VAL A 275 -3.20 11.43 1.24
N LEU A 276 -2.89 12.63 0.78
CA LEU A 276 -1.56 13.04 0.37
C LEU A 276 -1.02 14.00 1.41
N ARG A 277 0.10 13.65 2.04
CA ARG A 277 0.75 14.50 3.03
C ARG A 277 2.09 14.94 2.51
N ARG A 278 2.37 16.23 2.64
CA ARG A 278 3.73 16.69 2.48
C ARG A 278 4.52 16.31 3.73
N LEU A 279 5.59 15.57 3.56
CA LEU A 279 6.45 15.18 4.67
C LEU A 279 7.58 16.20 4.83
N THR A 280 7.80 16.63 6.07
CA THR A 280 9.08 17.20 6.49
C THR A 280 9.83 16.05 7.16
N LEU A 281 10.80 15.49 6.45
CA LEU A 281 11.59 14.38 6.98
C LEU A 281 12.77 14.94 7.79
N PRO A 282 12.86 14.66 9.10
CA PRO A 282 14.03 14.99 9.88
C PRO A 282 15.23 14.14 9.41
N ALA A 283 16.46 14.63 9.64
CA ALA A 283 17.67 13.88 9.31
C ALA A 283 17.72 12.53 10.05
N LEU A 284 18.39 11.52 9.45
CA LEU A 284 18.67 10.27 10.15
C LEU A 284 19.58 10.52 11.39
N PRO A 285 19.40 9.77 12.48
CA PRO A 285 18.61 8.54 12.67
C PRO A 285 17.15 8.74 13.11
N ALA A 286 16.44 9.67 12.50
CA ALA A 286 15.03 9.86 12.76
C ALA A 286 14.17 8.70 12.19
N PHE A 287 12.86 8.83 12.37
CA PHE A 287 11.89 7.80 12.00
C PHE A 287 12.08 7.27 10.57
N PRO A 288 12.07 5.94 10.38
CA PRO A 288 12.01 5.32 9.07
C PRO A 288 10.79 5.81 8.28
N ILE A 289 10.91 5.86 6.96
CA ILE A 289 9.82 6.30 6.08
C ILE A 289 8.86 5.13 5.84
N PRO A 290 7.59 5.18 6.25
CA PRO A 290 6.62 4.15 5.91
C PRO A 290 6.42 4.08 4.40
N ALA A 291 6.58 2.90 3.80
CA ALA A 291 6.40 2.73 2.36
C ALA A 291 6.08 1.28 1.98
N ASP A 292 5.20 1.13 0.96
CA ASP A 292 5.05 -0.13 0.23
C ASP A 292 6.34 -0.47 -0.52
N PRO A 293 6.78 -1.74 -0.55
CA PRO A 293 8.03 -2.13 -1.22
C PRO A 293 8.15 -1.69 -2.68
N ALA A 294 7.04 -1.60 -3.45
CA ALA A 294 7.11 -1.10 -4.82
C ALA A 294 7.47 0.39 -4.88
N LEU A 295 7.02 1.19 -3.92
CA LEU A 295 7.39 2.60 -3.83
C LEU A 295 8.86 2.77 -3.42
N ILE A 296 9.37 1.90 -2.55
CA ILE A 296 10.79 1.88 -2.18
C ILE A 296 11.67 1.60 -3.41
N LEU A 297 11.28 0.61 -4.21
CA LEU A 297 12.01 0.26 -5.43
C LEU A 297 12.12 1.43 -6.42
N ASP A 298 11.11 2.29 -6.48
CA ASP A 298 11.04 3.45 -7.36
C ASP A 298 11.46 4.78 -6.69
N TYR A 299 11.67 4.80 -5.36
CA TYR A 299 11.98 6.04 -4.64
C TYR A 299 13.32 6.63 -5.09
N ARG A 300 13.32 7.88 -5.49
CA ARG A 300 14.49 8.53 -6.09
C ARG A 300 15.57 8.80 -5.07
N GLN A 301 16.82 8.47 -5.42
CA GLN A 301 17.98 8.66 -4.55
C GLN A 301 18.21 10.13 -4.17
N GLU A 302 17.88 11.07 -5.07
CA GLU A 302 18.01 12.51 -4.81
C GLU A 302 17.11 13.02 -3.70
N LEU A 303 16.12 12.23 -3.29
CA LEU A 303 15.21 12.52 -2.19
C LEU A 303 15.66 11.90 -0.86
N TRP A 304 16.74 11.14 -0.85
CA TRP A 304 17.25 10.47 0.34
C TRP A 304 17.77 11.48 1.36
N ARG A 305 17.52 11.20 2.64
CA ARG A 305 18.03 12.00 3.77
C ARG A 305 19.52 11.83 4.01
N ASN A 306 20.05 10.66 3.66
CA ASN A 306 21.48 10.36 3.64
C ASN A 306 21.89 10.03 2.20
N PRO A 307 22.97 10.61 1.67
CA PRO A 307 23.38 10.36 0.29
C PRO A 307 23.81 8.92 0.01
N ASP A 308 24.12 8.16 1.04
CA ASP A 308 24.63 6.79 0.94
C ASP A 308 23.51 5.74 1.10
N TYR A 309 22.47 6.05 1.88
CA TYR A 309 21.35 5.13 2.10
C TYR A 309 20.09 5.84 2.57
N GLU A 310 18.94 5.20 2.40
CA GLU A 310 17.69 5.60 3.02
C GLU A 310 17.11 4.43 3.83
N VAL A 311 16.35 4.77 4.88
CA VAL A 311 15.72 3.78 5.76
C VAL A 311 14.21 3.91 5.67
N PHE A 312 13.59 2.82 5.25
CA PHE A 312 12.16 2.70 5.15
C PHE A 312 11.63 1.73 6.22
N GLN A 313 10.36 1.88 6.51
CA GLN A 313 9.57 0.94 7.29
C GLN A 313 8.53 0.32 6.35
N TRP A 314 8.44 -0.99 6.29
CA TRP A 314 7.39 -1.62 5.51
C TRP A 314 6.04 -1.21 6.07
N ASP A 315 5.24 -0.47 5.31
CA ASP A 315 3.97 0.12 5.76
C ASP A 315 3.02 -0.91 6.36
N ARG A 316 2.95 -2.09 5.75
CA ARG A 316 2.11 -3.21 6.15
C ARG A 316 2.67 -4.02 7.33
N PHE A 317 3.97 -4.09 7.44
CA PHE A 317 4.68 -4.81 8.49
C PHE A 317 5.69 -3.89 9.17
N PRO A 318 5.21 -2.94 10.00
CA PRO A 318 6.04 -1.86 10.54
C PRO A 318 7.18 -2.29 11.45
N LYS A 319 7.25 -3.58 11.80
CA LYS A 319 8.38 -4.19 12.50
C LYS A 319 9.55 -4.55 11.58
N ILE A 320 9.42 -4.38 10.28
CA ILE A 320 10.47 -4.66 9.30
C ILE A 320 10.99 -3.33 8.75
N LEU A 321 12.27 -3.04 8.99
CA LEU A 321 12.96 -1.92 8.39
C LEU A 321 13.66 -2.37 7.11
N ILE A 322 13.66 -1.50 6.11
CA ILE A 322 14.26 -1.74 4.79
C ILE A 322 15.31 -0.68 4.54
N PHE A 323 16.57 -1.11 4.44
CA PHE A 323 17.68 -0.25 4.06
C PHE A 323 17.88 -0.31 2.55
N ASP A 324 17.76 0.83 1.89
CA ASP A 324 18.10 0.98 0.48
C ASP A 324 19.45 1.69 0.38
N THR A 325 20.50 1.00 -0.07
CA THR A 325 21.86 1.51 -0.13
C THR A 325 22.22 1.97 -1.54
N ARG A 326 23.08 2.98 -1.64
CA ARG A 326 23.55 3.52 -2.93
C ARG A 326 24.36 2.50 -3.72
N SER A 327 25.19 1.71 -3.04
CA SER A 327 26.10 0.76 -3.66
C SER A 327 26.36 -0.43 -2.74
N TYR A 328 26.92 -1.51 -3.29
CA TYR A 328 27.39 -2.66 -2.50
C TYR A 328 28.51 -2.28 -1.54
N GLU A 329 29.35 -1.31 -1.88
CA GLU A 329 30.38 -0.81 -0.97
C GLU A 329 29.77 -0.20 0.30
N VAL A 330 28.73 0.63 0.14
CA VAL A 330 27.99 1.18 1.31
C VAL A 330 27.32 0.07 2.09
N GLN A 331 26.71 -0.88 1.40
CA GLN A 331 26.05 -2.04 2.02
C GLN A 331 27.05 -2.89 2.80
N ASP A 332 28.24 -3.14 2.24
CA ASP A 332 29.33 -3.85 2.91
C ASP A 332 29.79 -3.14 4.19
N ARG A 333 29.92 -1.80 4.17
CA ARG A 333 30.26 -1.02 5.37
C ARG A 333 29.23 -1.14 6.49
N LEU A 334 27.96 -1.25 6.15
CA LEU A 334 26.86 -1.40 7.11
C LEU A 334 26.73 -2.85 7.62
N PHE A 335 26.84 -3.85 6.73
CA PHE A 335 26.34 -5.19 7.00
C PHE A 335 27.34 -6.33 6.81
N LYS A 336 28.48 -6.14 6.16
CA LYS A 336 29.41 -7.23 5.84
C LYS A 336 29.90 -7.97 7.09
N ARG A 337 30.38 -7.26 8.11
CA ARG A 337 30.82 -7.88 9.35
C ARG A 337 29.69 -8.61 10.07
N LEU A 338 28.50 -8.03 10.05
CA LEU A 338 27.30 -8.65 10.60
C LEU A 338 26.94 -9.94 9.85
N ALA A 339 27.02 -9.97 8.51
CA ALA A 339 26.84 -11.19 7.72
C ALA A 339 27.80 -12.31 8.12
N PHE A 340 29.07 -11.96 8.31
CA PHE A 340 30.06 -12.93 8.78
C PHE A 340 29.75 -13.42 10.19
N TYR A 341 29.34 -12.52 11.07
CA TYR A 341 28.98 -12.86 12.46
C TYR A 341 27.77 -13.80 12.56
N VAL A 342 26.74 -13.61 11.70
CA VAL A 342 25.47 -14.34 11.79
C VAL A 342 25.47 -15.62 10.96
N GLU A 343 26.02 -15.63 9.74
CA GLU A 343 25.70 -16.67 8.74
C GLU A 343 26.91 -17.41 8.17
N LYS A 344 28.08 -16.76 8.11
CA LYS A 344 29.21 -17.34 7.39
C LYS A 344 29.89 -18.43 8.19
N ALA A 345 30.04 -19.61 7.58
CA ALA A 345 30.75 -20.74 8.17
C ALA A 345 32.16 -20.35 8.63
N GLY A 346 32.53 -20.69 9.84
CA GLY A 346 33.81 -20.38 10.46
C GLY A 346 33.95 -18.98 11.07
N PHE A 347 32.93 -18.12 10.92
CA PHE A 347 32.91 -16.76 11.50
C PHE A 347 31.80 -16.54 12.54
N ARG A 348 30.79 -17.39 12.58
CA ARG A 348 29.62 -17.22 13.44
C ARG A 348 29.96 -16.93 14.89
N GLY A 349 29.30 -15.90 15.46
CA GLY A 349 29.49 -15.46 16.84
C GLY A 349 30.82 -14.75 17.11
N ARG A 350 31.64 -14.50 16.08
CA ARG A 350 32.93 -13.84 16.19
C ARG A 350 32.99 -12.56 15.35
N LEU A 351 33.45 -11.49 15.99
CA LEU A 351 33.72 -10.25 15.27
C LEU A 351 35.04 -10.36 14.50
N ALA A 352 34.97 -10.43 13.21
CA ALA A 352 36.14 -10.46 12.33
C ALA A 352 36.67 -9.02 12.10
N SER A 353 38.00 -8.86 12.01
CA SER A 353 38.63 -7.60 11.68
C SER A 353 38.38 -7.23 10.20
N ASP A 354 38.53 -5.95 9.84
CA ASP A 354 38.40 -5.50 8.46
C ASP A 354 39.41 -6.24 7.55
N ALA A 355 40.62 -6.49 8.01
CA ALA A 355 41.64 -7.22 7.26
C ALA A 355 41.23 -8.66 6.94
N GLU A 356 40.55 -9.34 7.85
CA GLU A 356 40.07 -10.72 7.65
C GLU A 356 38.94 -10.78 6.61
N ILE A 357 38.01 -9.83 6.64
CA ILE A 357 36.82 -9.86 5.74
C ILE A 357 37.01 -9.09 4.45
N ALA A 358 37.99 -8.19 4.34
CA ALA A 358 38.21 -7.38 3.14
C ALA A 358 38.32 -8.20 1.84
N PRO A 359 39.08 -9.33 1.77
CA PRO A 359 39.21 -10.11 0.54
C PRO A 359 38.01 -11.02 0.27
N LEU A 360 37.07 -11.11 1.21
CA LEU A 360 35.94 -12.02 1.11
C LEU A 360 34.70 -11.27 0.57
N HIS A 361 33.85 -12.00 -0.15
CA HIS A 361 32.59 -11.44 -0.65
C HIS A 361 31.54 -11.42 0.46
N GLY A 362 30.89 -10.27 0.66
CA GLY A 362 29.68 -10.13 1.46
C GLY A 362 28.45 -10.71 0.74
N TRP A 363 27.29 -10.16 1.01
CA TRP A 363 26.08 -10.47 0.27
C TRP A 363 25.60 -9.25 -0.51
N ASN A 364 24.78 -9.45 -1.55
CA ASN A 364 24.20 -8.38 -2.33
C ASN A 364 22.88 -7.86 -1.75
N ALA A 365 22.36 -8.55 -0.75
CA ALA A 365 21.20 -8.21 0.05
C ALA A 365 21.35 -8.86 1.43
N HIS A 366 20.63 -8.40 2.42
CA HIS A 366 20.80 -8.86 3.81
C HIS A 366 19.48 -8.87 4.56
N ASP A 367 19.38 -9.78 5.53
CA ASP A 367 18.26 -9.91 6.46
C ASP A 367 18.78 -10.25 7.87
N TYR A 368 18.28 -9.57 8.90
CA TYR A 368 18.71 -9.83 10.29
C TYR A 368 17.56 -9.66 11.27
N LEU A 369 17.46 -10.65 12.16
CA LEU A 369 16.56 -10.62 13.29
C LEU A 369 17.10 -9.71 14.40
N SER A 370 16.22 -9.05 15.14
CA SER A 370 16.57 -8.20 16.28
C SER A 370 17.51 -8.88 17.30
N LYS A 371 17.37 -10.19 17.51
CA LYS A 371 18.24 -10.97 18.39
C LYS A 371 19.69 -10.98 17.91
N ASP A 372 19.92 -11.27 16.63
CA ASP A 372 21.29 -11.35 16.07
C ASP A 372 21.96 -9.98 16.09
N LEU A 373 21.18 -8.92 15.81
CA LEU A 373 21.63 -7.53 15.92
C LEU A 373 22.03 -7.15 17.35
N ALA A 374 21.21 -7.51 18.33
CA ALA A 374 21.50 -7.26 19.74
C ALA A 374 22.75 -8.01 20.21
N GLU A 375 22.91 -9.28 19.81
CA GLU A 375 24.08 -10.10 20.12
C GLU A 375 25.35 -9.54 19.50
N PHE A 376 25.31 -9.11 18.22
CA PHE A 376 26.42 -8.49 17.51
C PHE A 376 26.91 -7.22 18.24
N PHE A 377 26.02 -6.28 18.53
CA PHE A 377 26.39 -5.04 19.19
C PHE A 377 26.78 -5.24 20.66
N THR A 378 26.19 -6.21 21.35
CA THR A 378 26.60 -6.58 22.70
C THR A 378 28.01 -7.19 22.71
N THR A 379 28.31 -8.04 21.73
CA THR A 379 29.67 -8.62 21.59
C THR A 379 30.70 -7.54 21.30
N ALA A 380 30.36 -6.57 20.41
CA ALA A 380 31.23 -5.44 20.13
C ALA A 380 31.50 -4.59 21.38
N GLU A 381 30.48 -4.30 22.18
CA GLU A 381 30.58 -3.54 23.41
C GLU A 381 31.43 -4.29 24.47
N LYS A 382 31.13 -5.58 24.72
CA LYS A 382 31.84 -6.42 25.72
C LYS A 382 33.32 -6.60 25.39
N THR A 383 33.65 -6.68 24.10
CA THR A 383 35.04 -6.86 23.63
C THR A 383 35.74 -5.55 23.28
N GLN A 384 35.08 -4.43 23.41
CA GLN A 384 35.56 -3.10 22.97
C GLN A 384 36.03 -3.11 21.50
N PHE A 385 35.32 -3.85 20.65
CA PHE A 385 35.65 -3.99 19.25
C PHE A 385 35.41 -2.65 18.51
N PRO A 386 36.37 -2.16 17.70
CA PRO A 386 36.25 -0.89 17.02
C PRO A 386 35.32 -1.01 15.81
N LEU A 387 34.03 -0.73 16.04
CA LEU A 387 33.05 -0.64 14.93
C LEU A 387 33.39 0.52 14.01
N ASN A 388 33.17 0.34 12.70
CA ASN A 388 33.29 1.41 11.73
C ASN A 388 32.18 2.48 11.93
N ARG A 389 32.20 3.54 11.13
CA ARG A 389 31.24 4.65 11.24
C ARG A 389 29.82 4.17 10.92
N GLU A 390 29.65 3.43 9.83
CA GLU A 390 28.38 2.97 9.32
C GLU A 390 27.75 1.92 10.26
N GLU A 391 28.51 1.06 10.87
CA GLU A 391 28.03 0.12 11.91
C GLU A 391 27.52 0.86 13.15
N ARG A 392 28.16 1.96 13.53
CA ARG A 392 27.64 2.81 14.63
C ARG A 392 26.36 3.53 14.25
N GLU A 393 26.27 4.08 13.03
CA GLU A 393 25.04 4.67 12.50
C GLU A 393 23.91 3.64 12.46
N LEU A 394 24.17 2.42 12.00
CA LEU A 394 23.22 1.31 12.03
C LEU A 394 22.70 1.07 13.45
N ARG A 395 23.60 0.92 14.42
CA ARG A 395 23.20 0.75 15.84
C ARG A 395 22.27 1.84 16.31
N ASP A 396 22.59 3.10 16.01
CA ASP A 396 21.82 4.25 16.48
C ASP A 396 20.42 4.30 15.81
N ILE A 397 20.31 3.90 14.53
CA ILE A 397 19.02 3.73 13.84
C ILE A 397 18.22 2.60 14.51
N LEU A 398 18.84 1.46 14.80
CA LEU A 398 18.17 0.31 15.43
C LEU A 398 17.65 0.65 16.83
N LEU A 399 18.40 1.44 17.60
CA LEU A 399 17.99 1.93 18.91
C LEU A 399 16.81 2.90 18.79
N SER A 400 16.88 3.87 17.88
CA SER A 400 15.81 4.85 17.68
C SER A 400 14.51 4.23 17.16
N SER A 401 14.62 3.12 16.43
CA SER A 401 13.48 2.39 15.85
C SER A 401 12.97 1.26 16.77
N GLY A 402 13.61 1.01 17.90
CA GLY A 402 13.20 -0.03 18.85
C GLY A 402 13.48 -1.46 18.40
N ILE A 403 14.25 -1.66 17.33
CA ILE A 403 14.69 -3.00 16.88
C ILE A 403 15.63 -3.63 17.90
N ILE A 404 16.49 -2.84 18.52
CA ILE A 404 17.27 -3.22 19.70
C ILE A 404 17.06 -2.19 20.81
N GLN A 405 17.31 -2.57 22.04
CA GLN A 405 17.20 -1.71 23.22
C GLN A 405 18.48 -1.76 24.03
N ALA A 406 18.92 -0.61 24.53
CA ALA A 406 20.05 -0.53 25.43
C ALA A 406 19.64 -1.02 26.84
N SER A 407 20.48 -1.82 27.45
CA SER A 407 20.32 -2.33 28.82
C SER A 407 21.67 -2.34 29.55
N THR A 408 21.66 -2.71 30.82
CA THR A 408 22.87 -2.87 31.63
C THR A 408 22.86 -4.24 32.29
N GLU A 409 23.93 -5.00 32.12
CA GLU A 409 24.17 -6.28 32.75
C GLU A 409 25.53 -6.22 33.48
N ASP A 410 25.55 -6.51 34.76
CA ASP A 410 26.76 -6.42 35.60
C ASP A 410 27.53 -5.08 35.49
N GLY A 411 26.79 -3.97 35.40
CA GLY A 411 27.35 -2.63 35.26
C GLY A 411 27.94 -2.33 33.88
N LYS A 412 27.80 -3.22 32.90
CA LYS A 412 28.24 -3.04 31.52
C LYS A 412 27.05 -2.81 30.60
N LYS A 413 27.25 -1.98 29.61
CA LYS A 413 26.25 -1.73 28.57
C LYS A 413 26.10 -3.00 27.71
N VAL A 414 24.86 -3.40 27.50
CA VAL A 414 24.48 -4.50 26.60
C VAL A 414 23.31 -4.05 25.74
N TYR A 415 23.02 -4.81 24.69
CA TYR A 415 21.84 -4.60 23.87
C TYR A 415 20.95 -5.84 23.95
N VAL A 416 19.67 -5.63 24.11
CA VAL A 416 18.66 -6.69 24.11
C VAL A 416 17.78 -6.58 22.88
N PRO A 417 17.26 -7.71 22.37
CA PRO A 417 16.37 -7.68 21.22
C PRO A 417 15.11 -6.87 21.55
N GLY A 418 14.75 -5.97 20.67
CA GLY A 418 13.43 -5.39 20.60
C GLY A 418 12.53 -6.22 19.70
N ASP A 419 11.57 -5.58 19.06
CA ASP A 419 10.59 -6.28 18.23
C ASP A 419 10.79 -5.89 16.75
N GLY A 420 11.19 -6.86 15.94
CA GLY A 420 11.32 -6.69 14.50
C GLY A 420 12.58 -7.24 13.86
N ALA A 421 12.80 -6.80 12.63
CA ALA A 421 13.89 -7.24 11.78
C ALA A 421 14.34 -6.12 10.85
N ILE A 422 15.48 -6.30 10.21
CA ILE A 422 15.93 -5.43 9.12
C ILE A 422 16.20 -6.25 7.88
N ILE A 423 16.00 -5.61 6.73
CA ILE A 423 16.42 -6.12 5.42
C ILE A 423 17.14 -5.02 4.65
N SER A 424 17.96 -5.40 3.67
CA SER A 424 18.65 -4.42 2.82
C SER A 424 18.68 -4.82 1.36
N ILE A 425 18.64 -3.81 0.50
CA ILE A 425 18.85 -3.90 -0.95
C ILE A 425 19.81 -2.81 -1.40
N SER A 426 20.36 -2.92 -2.61
CA SER A 426 21.30 -1.94 -3.16
C SER A 426 20.83 -1.39 -4.51
N ARG A 427 21.07 -0.10 -4.75
CA ARG A 427 20.85 0.58 -6.05
C ARG A 427 21.79 0.08 -7.15
N GLU A 428 22.91 -0.47 -6.76
CA GLU A 428 23.87 -1.05 -7.71
C GLU A 428 23.36 -2.34 -8.36
N SER A 429 22.40 -3.03 -7.71
CA SER A 429 21.74 -4.19 -8.32
C SER A 429 20.91 -3.77 -9.53
N GLU A 430 20.96 -4.56 -10.60
CA GLU A 430 20.05 -4.38 -11.74
C GLU A 430 18.58 -4.46 -11.30
N ALA A 431 17.69 -3.74 -11.99
CA ALA A 431 16.31 -3.57 -11.59
C ALA A 431 15.57 -4.88 -11.31
N TYR A 432 15.80 -5.92 -12.12
CA TYR A 432 15.17 -7.23 -11.91
C TYR A 432 15.72 -7.95 -10.68
N LEU A 433 17.04 -7.85 -10.43
CA LEU A 433 17.68 -8.41 -9.23
C LEU A 433 17.26 -7.66 -7.98
N ARG A 434 17.17 -6.35 -8.07
CA ARG A 434 16.72 -5.50 -6.98
C ARG A 434 15.29 -5.87 -6.54
N SER A 435 14.39 -6.12 -7.51
CA SER A 435 13.03 -6.60 -7.24
C SER A 435 13.02 -8.01 -6.64
N LEU A 436 13.89 -8.90 -7.13
CA LEU A 436 14.03 -10.27 -6.62
C LEU A 436 14.55 -10.25 -5.18
N PHE A 437 15.60 -9.48 -4.90
CA PHE A 437 16.15 -9.33 -3.56
C PHE A 437 15.13 -8.71 -2.60
N MET A 438 14.39 -7.69 -3.02
CA MET A 438 13.32 -7.12 -2.20
C MET A 438 12.31 -8.19 -1.76
N VAL A 439 11.91 -9.07 -2.67
CA VAL A 439 10.97 -10.15 -2.35
C VAL A 439 11.60 -11.19 -1.44
N HIS A 440 12.83 -11.61 -1.74
CA HIS A 440 13.59 -12.59 -0.97
C HIS A 440 13.76 -12.13 0.48
N GLU A 441 14.33 -10.95 0.68
CA GLU A 441 14.61 -10.40 2.00
C GLU A 441 13.32 -10.04 2.76
N ALA A 442 12.26 -9.58 2.06
CA ALA A 442 10.99 -9.31 2.70
C ALA A 442 10.36 -10.57 3.32
N PHE A 443 10.49 -11.72 2.65
CA PHE A 443 10.01 -12.97 3.22
C PHE A 443 10.85 -13.46 4.39
N HIS A 444 12.16 -13.20 4.41
CA HIS A 444 12.98 -13.37 5.63
C HIS A 444 12.49 -12.48 6.77
N GLY A 445 12.22 -11.21 6.48
CA GLY A 445 11.64 -10.30 7.47
C GLY A 445 10.32 -10.81 8.06
N LEU A 446 9.41 -11.34 7.24
CA LEU A 446 8.16 -11.96 7.70
C LEU A 446 8.39 -13.23 8.51
N PHE A 447 9.33 -14.05 8.08
CA PHE A 447 9.72 -15.24 8.83
C PHE A 447 10.24 -14.87 10.24
N PHE A 448 10.99 -13.79 10.38
CA PHE A 448 11.51 -13.35 11.66
C PHE A 448 10.44 -12.87 12.64
N ILE A 449 9.38 -12.25 12.16
CA ILE A 449 8.36 -11.63 13.01
C ILE A 449 7.11 -12.50 13.22
N ASP A 450 6.99 -13.65 12.54
CA ASP A 450 5.79 -14.50 12.58
C ASP A 450 6.13 -15.95 12.98
N PRO A 451 5.87 -16.34 14.24
CA PRO A 451 6.16 -17.69 14.73
C PRO A 451 5.40 -18.80 13.99
N ASP A 452 4.17 -18.54 13.52
CA ASP A 452 3.39 -19.53 12.79
C ASP A 452 4.00 -19.79 11.41
N PHE A 453 4.54 -18.75 10.78
CA PHE A 453 5.25 -18.90 9.52
C PHE A 453 6.58 -19.64 9.69
N GLN A 454 7.30 -19.38 10.80
CA GLN A 454 8.48 -20.16 11.17
C GLN A 454 8.14 -21.64 11.36
N ALA A 455 7.06 -21.94 12.06
CA ALA A 455 6.59 -23.30 12.29
C ALA A 455 6.22 -23.99 10.97
N PHE A 456 5.52 -23.30 10.08
CA PHE A 456 5.19 -23.80 8.74
C PHE A 456 6.45 -24.11 7.92
N ALA A 457 7.42 -23.19 7.89
CA ALA A 457 8.68 -23.40 7.17
C ALA A 457 9.50 -24.56 7.74
N LEU A 458 9.48 -24.72 9.08
CA LEU A 458 10.12 -25.86 9.74
C LEU A 458 9.47 -27.19 9.34
N ASP A 459 8.13 -27.23 9.29
CA ASP A 459 7.40 -28.41 8.86
C ASP A 459 7.77 -28.78 7.41
N ARG A 460 7.76 -27.79 6.50
CA ARG A 460 8.16 -28.02 5.08
C ARG A 460 9.59 -28.51 4.98
N TRP A 461 10.55 -27.94 5.72
CA TRP A 461 11.94 -28.38 5.75
C TRP A 461 12.07 -29.81 6.30
N THR A 462 11.32 -30.13 7.35
CA THR A 462 11.37 -31.44 7.99
C THR A 462 10.90 -32.55 7.06
N HIS A 463 9.83 -32.29 6.31
CA HIS A 463 9.21 -33.24 5.39
C HIS A 463 9.68 -33.09 3.93
N LEU A 464 10.67 -32.22 3.68
CA LEU A 464 11.21 -32.04 2.33
C LEU A 464 11.81 -33.36 1.81
N ASP A 465 11.51 -33.68 0.57
CA ASP A 465 12.01 -34.87 -0.12
C ASP A 465 13.55 -34.96 0.02
N PRO A 466 14.10 -36.13 0.37
CA PRO A 466 15.54 -36.31 0.59
C PRO A 466 16.42 -35.89 -0.59
N VAL A 467 15.96 -36.05 -1.83
CA VAL A 467 16.68 -35.61 -3.04
C VAL A 467 16.76 -34.08 -3.09
N ALA A 468 15.64 -33.41 -2.87
CA ALA A 468 15.58 -31.94 -2.82
C ALA A 468 16.42 -31.40 -1.65
N LYS A 469 16.34 -32.01 -0.49
CA LYS A 469 17.11 -31.61 0.71
C LYS A 469 18.61 -31.75 0.49
N LYS A 470 19.06 -32.87 -0.06
CA LYS A 470 20.47 -33.11 -0.39
C LYS A 470 21.01 -32.08 -1.38
N PHE A 471 20.22 -31.77 -2.41
CA PHE A 471 20.55 -30.78 -3.41
C PHE A 471 20.71 -29.38 -2.77
N LEU A 472 19.74 -28.92 -1.97
CA LEU A 472 19.80 -27.61 -1.31
C LEU A 472 20.97 -27.48 -0.36
N VAL A 473 21.22 -28.51 0.46
CA VAL A 473 22.39 -28.51 1.36
C VAL A 473 23.68 -28.29 0.57
N ALA A 474 23.86 -29.03 -0.54
CA ALA A 474 25.05 -28.86 -1.38
C ALA A 474 25.12 -27.46 -2.04
N TYR A 475 23.97 -26.95 -2.49
CA TYR A 475 23.89 -25.63 -3.10
C TYR A 475 24.26 -24.53 -2.11
N PHE A 476 23.71 -24.57 -0.89
CA PHE A 476 23.99 -23.57 0.14
C PHE A 476 25.41 -23.68 0.71
N GLN A 477 25.95 -24.90 0.86
CA GLN A 477 27.37 -25.09 1.17
C GLN A 477 28.28 -24.41 0.14
N ASN A 478 27.95 -24.57 -1.14
CA ASN A 478 28.70 -23.93 -2.21
C ASN A 478 28.59 -22.39 -2.19
N ARG A 479 27.54 -21.85 -1.58
CA ARG A 479 27.34 -20.41 -1.34
C ARG A 479 28.00 -19.91 -0.05
N GLY A 480 28.57 -20.80 0.76
CA GLY A 480 29.24 -20.45 2.01
C GLY A 480 28.36 -20.33 3.24
N TYR A 481 27.12 -20.81 3.17
CA TYR A 481 26.23 -20.88 4.33
C TYR A 481 26.66 -21.98 5.31
N ASP A 482 26.38 -21.75 6.60
CA ASP A 482 26.49 -22.80 7.62
C ASP A 482 25.29 -23.74 7.56
N THR A 483 25.39 -24.78 6.73
CA THR A 483 24.29 -25.73 6.51
C THR A 483 24.06 -26.71 7.70
N ALA A 484 24.88 -26.63 8.76
CA ALA A 484 24.60 -27.34 9.99
C ALA A 484 23.51 -26.66 10.84
N ASP A 485 23.16 -25.42 10.52
CA ASP A 485 22.09 -24.70 11.20
C ASP A 485 20.73 -24.99 10.59
N PRO A 486 19.83 -25.74 11.25
CA PRO A 486 18.51 -26.03 10.73
C PRO A 486 17.61 -24.75 10.62
N TYR A 487 17.88 -23.74 11.44
CA TYR A 487 17.14 -22.47 11.39
C TYR A 487 17.44 -21.74 10.10
N LEU A 488 18.72 -21.61 9.74
CA LEU A 488 19.16 -21.00 8.49
C LEU A 488 18.61 -21.77 7.28
N MET A 489 18.70 -23.10 7.29
CA MET A 489 18.28 -23.93 6.16
C MET A 489 16.79 -23.83 5.84
N LYS A 490 15.91 -23.77 6.86
CA LYS A 490 14.46 -23.61 6.63
C LYS A 490 14.11 -22.21 6.16
N ASN A 491 14.82 -21.19 6.67
CA ASN A 491 14.66 -19.80 6.30
C ASN A 491 15.01 -19.61 4.82
N GLU A 492 16.14 -20.13 4.37
CA GLU A 492 16.57 -20.09 2.99
C GLU A 492 15.65 -20.89 2.04
N LEU A 493 15.21 -22.10 2.43
CA LEU A 493 14.23 -22.85 1.63
C LEU A 493 12.99 -22.01 1.34
N MET A 494 12.44 -21.39 2.37
CA MET A 494 11.26 -20.56 2.29
C MET A 494 11.48 -19.38 1.34
N ALA A 495 12.56 -18.61 1.51
CA ALA A 495 12.85 -17.43 0.73
C ALA A 495 13.12 -17.78 -0.74
N TYR A 496 13.87 -18.82 -1.04
CA TYR A 496 14.12 -19.31 -2.40
C TYR A 496 12.84 -19.77 -3.11
N CYS A 497 11.90 -20.39 -2.39
CA CYS A 497 10.60 -20.78 -2.94
C CYS A 497 9.70 -19.58 -3.23
N LEU A 498 9.80 -18.51 -2.44
CA LEU A 498 8.93 -17.35 -2.53
C LEU A 498 9.50 -16.17 -3.33
N GLN A 499 10.81 -16.11 -3.61
CA GLN A 499 11.45 -14.97 -4.27
C GLN A 499 10.97 -14.71 -5.70
N GLN A 500 10.30 -15.68 -6.33
CA GLN A 500 9.79 -15.59 -7.69
C GLN A 500 8.42 -16.25 -7.80
N ARG A 501 7.70 -15.93 -8.88
CA ARG A 501 6.39 -16.54 -9.12
C ARG A 501 6.50 -18.06 -9.22
N VAL A 502 5.50 -18.77 -8.72
CA VAL A 502 5.43 -20.23 -8.79
C VAL A 502 5.64 -20.76 -10.22
N SER A 503 5.11 -20.06 -11.23
CA SER A 503 5.32 -20.42 -12.64
C SER A 503 6.79 -20.43 -13.09
N GLY A 504 7.67 -19.74 -12.39
CA GLY A 504 9.12 -19.73 -12.63
C GLY A 504 9.89 -20.83 -11.88
N ALA A 505 9.27 -21.45 -10.88
CA ALA A 505 9.95 -22.39 -9.98
C ALA A 505 10.56 -23.60 -10.73
N ALA A 506 9.81 -24.16 -11.66
CA ALA A 506 10.28 -25.31 -12.45
C ALA A 506 11.57 -25.00 -13.24
N LEU A 507 11.64 -23.83 -13.87
CA LEU A 507 12.85 -23.40 -14.58
C LEU A 507 14.00 -23.11 -13.64
N TYR A 508 13.71 -22.41 -12.53
CA TYR A 508 14.73 -22.01 -11.58
C TYR A 508 15.37 -23.20 -10.86
N PHE A 509 14.56 -24.08 -10.27
CA PHE A 509 15.05 -25.24 -9.54
C PHE A 509 15.39 -26.43 -10.45
N GLY A 510 14.73 -26.56 -11.60
CA GLY A 510 14.96 -27.66 -12.53
C GLY A 510 15.98 -27.36 -13.62
N LYS A 511 16.55 -26.16 -13.67
CA LYS A 511 17.60 -25.81 -14.64
C LYS A 511 18.65 -24.89 -14.03
N THR A 512 18.24 -23.68 -13.61
CA THR A 512 19.19 -22.61 -13.27
C THR A 512 20.11 -22.97 -12.09
N LEU A 513 19.54 -23.47 -10.98
CA LEU A 513 20.35 -23.81 -9.80
C LEU A 513 21.21 -25.07 -10.04
N PRO A 514 20.69 -26.17 -10.63
CA PRO A 514 21.52 -27.33 -10.94
C PRO A 514 22.67 -27.01 -11.92
N GLU A 515 22.44 -26.20 -12.94
CA GLU A 515 23.52 -25.74 -13.84
C GLU A 515 24.63 -24.99 -13.08
N ARG A 516 24.26 -24.09 -12.17
CA ARG A 516 25.23 -23.38 -11.33
C ARG A 516 26.01 -24.32 -10.43
N LEU A 517 25.35 -25.31 -9.82
CA LEU A 517 26.01 -26.27 -8.93
C LEU A 517 26.88 -27.27 -9.70
N SER A 518 26.51 -27.63 -10.93
CA SER A 518 27.26 -28.59 -11.77
C SER A 518 28.62 -28.08 -12.20
N ALA A 519 28.84 -26.76 -12.13
CA ALA A 519 30.17 -26.17 -12.33
C ALA A 519 31.19 -26.55 -11.21
N PHE A 520 30.71 -27.17 -10.13
CA PHE A 520 31.55 -27.54 -8.98
C PHE A 520 31.61 -29.08 -8.81
N PRO A 521 32.68 -29.76 -9.25
CA PRO A 521 32.78 -31.21 -9.28
C PRO A 521 32.48 -31.90 -7.94
N GLN A 522 32.84 -31.28 -6.82
CA GLN A 522 32.61 -31.81 -5.49
C GLN A 522 31.14 -32.01 -5.13
N HIS A 523 30.22 -31.30 -5.82
CA HIS A 523 28.79 -31.36 -5.54
C HIS A 523 27.99 -32.20 -6.53
N LEU A 524 28.60 -32.73 -7.60
CA LEU A 524 27.90 -33.50 -8.63
C LEU A 524 27.07 -34.65 -8.10
N LYS A 525 27.56 -35.37 -7.05
CA LYS A 525 26.83 -36.47 -6.39
C LYS A 525 25.56 -36.02 -5.65
N SER A 526 25.37 -34.73 -5.48
CA SER A 526 24.20 -34.13 -4.83
C SER A 526 23.15 -33.64 -5.80
N ILE A 527 23.44 -33.70 -7.10
CA ILE A 527 22.51 -33.34 -8.17
C ILE A 527 21.92 -34.66 -8.71
N PRO A 528 20.58 -34.80 -8.81
CA PRO A 528 19.97 -35.96 -9.43
C PRO A 528 20.29 -36.05 -10.93
N GLU A 529 19.82 -37.11 -11.57
CA GLU A 529 20.02 -37.30 -13.01
C GLU A 529 19.36 -36.20 -13.84
N LYS A 530 20.11 -35.75 -14.83
CA LYS A 530 19.66 -34.80 -15.84
C LYS A 530 18.90 -35.52 -16.96
N ASP A 531 17.79 -34.99 -17.39
CA ASP A 531 17.19 -35.43 -18.66
C ASP A 531 17.96 -34.80 -19.83
N GLU A 532 18.69 -35.64 -20.54
CA GLU A 532 19.55 -35.20 -21.66
C GLU A 532 18.74 -34.61 -22.84
N LYS A 533 17.46 -34.98 -22.99
CA LYS A 533 16.60 -34.46 -24.07
C LYS A 533 16.15 -33.02 -23.80
N SER A 534 15.71 -32.74 -22.58
CA SER A 534 15.24 -31.40 -22.17
C SER A 534 16.37 -30.53 -21.65
N GLY A 535 17.51 -31.09 -21.28
CA GLY A 535 18.59 -30.37 -20.62
C GLY A 535 18.23 -29.90 -19.20
N THR A 536 17.24 -30.50 -18.55
CA THR A 536 16.70 -30.11 -17.25
C THR A 536 16.82 -31.23 -16.20
N TRP A 537 16.48 -30.92 -14.95
CA TRP A 537 16.38 -31.84 -13.83
C TRP A 537 14.93 -31.97 -13.37
N PRO A 538 14.11 -32.84 -14.02
CA PRO A 538 12.66 -32.91 -13.81
C PRO A 538 12.27 -33.21 -12.36
N ALA A 539 13.05 -34.04 -11.65
CA ALA A 539 12.80 -34.34 -10.25
C ALA A 539 12.85 -33.06 -9.38
N LEU A 540 13.90 -32.25 -9.52
CA LEU A 540 14.02 -30.99 -8.78
C LEU A 540 12.94 -29.98 -9.20
N ALA A 541 12.64 -29.88 -10.50
CA ALA A 541 11.58 -29.02 -11.01
C ALA A 541 10.23 -29.33 -10.36
N SER A 542 9.85 -30.60 -10.31
CA SER A 542 8.58 -31.05 -9.73
C SER A 542 8.52 -30.81 -8.23
N LEU A 543 9.53 -31.27 -7.50
CA LEU A 543 9.59 -31.17 -6.03
C LEU A 543 9.53 -29.70 -5.58
N PHE A 544 10.35 -28.83 -6.13
CA PHE A 544 10.39 -27.43 -5.72
C PHE A 544 9.22 -26.59 -6.24
N THR A 545 8.58 -26.98 -7.34
CA THR A 545 7.33 -26.33 -7.76
C THR A 545 6.23 -26.61 -6.73
N ALA A 546 6.15 -27.84 -6.21
CA ALA A 546 5.20 -28.18 -5.16
C ALA A 546 5.49 -27.41 -3.86
N GLU A 547 6.75 -27.26 -3.46
CA GLU A 547 7.12 -26.47 -2.30
C GLU A 547 6.79 -24.98 -2.49
N ALA A 548 7.15 -24.40 -3.65
CA ALA A 548 6.85 -23.01 -3.97
C ALA A 548 5.33 -22.75 -3.98
N GLN A 549 4.53 -23.69 -4.46
CA GLN A 549 3.07 -23.59 -4.41
C GLN A 549 2.57 -23.63 -2.96
N ALA A 550 3.07 -24.55 -2.13
CA ALA A 550 2.67 -24.65 -0.73
C ALA A 550 2.99 -23.38 0.07
N PHE A 551 4.17 -22.81 -0.12
CA PHE A 551 4.55 -21.53 0.48
C PHE A 551 3.69 -20.38 -0.05
N SER A 552 3.44 -20.33 -1.37
CA SER A 552 2.59 -19.30 -1.98
C SER A 552 1.16 -19.33 -1.46
N ASP A 553 0.58 -20.52 -1.32
CA ASP A 553 -0.77 -20.70 -0.77
C ASP A 553 -0.85 -20.26 0.69
N TYR A 554 0.19 -20.56 1.48
CA TYR A 554 0.27 -20.12 2.88
C TYR A 554 0.28 -18.60 2.99
N VAL A 555 1.18 -17.93 2.28
CA VAL A 555 1.31 -16.46 2.37
C VAL A 555 0.10 -15.74 1.76
N ALA A 556 -0.54 -16.34 0.75
CA ALA A 556 -1.78 -15.84 0.19
C ALA A 556 -2.92 -15.90 1.20
N LYS A 557 -3.08 -17.03 1.88
CA LYS A 557 -4.11 -17.20 2.91
C LYS A 557 -3.88 -16.31 4.13
N ARG A 558 -2.62 -16.17 4.58
CA ARG A 558 -2.29 -15.44 5.80
C ARG A 558 -2.27 -13.93 5.58
N TRP A 559 -1.71 -13.49 4.48
CA TRP A 559 -1.45 -12.07 4.23
C TRP A 559 -1.96 -11.56 2.88
N GLY A 560 -2.48 -12.40 1.98
CA GLY A 560 -2.82 -12.00 0.62
C GLY A 560 -1.60 -11.64 -0.23
N LEU A 561 -0.40 -12.10 0.16
CA LEU A 561 0.82 -11.99 -0.62
C LEU A 561 0.94 -13.13 -1.62
N GLU A 562 1.86 -13.03 -2.56
CA GLU A 562 2.11 -14.06 -3.57
C GLU A 562 3.61 -14.33 -3.67
N ALA A 563 3.99 -15.53 -4.04
CA ALA A 563 5.36 -15.80 -4.47
C ALA A 563 5.76 -14.85 -5.61
N GLY A 564 6.90 -14.18 -5.45
CA GLY A 564 7.40 -13.17 -6.38
C GLY A 564 6.81 -11.76 -6.21
N ARG A 565 5.99 -11.52 -5.16
CA ARG A 565 5.39 -10.21 -4.93
C ARG A 565 5.06 -9.97 -3.46
N VAL A 566 5.61 -8.90 -2.90
CA VAL A 566 5.41 -8.47 -1.50
C VAL A 566 4.80 -7.06 -1.39
N TRP A 567 4.38 -6.47 -2.49
CA TRP A 567 3.81 -5.13 -2.56
C TRP A 567 2.34 -5.15 -2.95
N ASP A 568 1.61 -4.17 -2.48
CA ASP A 568 0.20 -3.96 -2.80
C ASP A 568 -0.02 -2.94 -3.93
N ILE A 569 1.04 -2.21 -4.31
CA ILE A 569 1.02 -1.25 -5.43
C ILE A 569 1.78 -1.85 -6.61
N LYS A 570 1.20 -1.75 -7.80
CA LYS A 570 1.84 -2.13 -9.05
C LYS A 570 2.10 -0.90 -9.91
N LYS A 571 3.33 -0.73 -10.36
CA LYS A 571 3.64 0.24 -11.41
C LYS A 571 2.93 -0.16 -12.70
N THR A 572 2.17 0.77 -13.28
CA THR A 572 1.50 0.57 -14.57
C THR A 572 2.26 1.36 -15.62
N SER A 573 2.74 0.68 -16.67
CA SER A 573 3.07 1.36 -17.93
C SER A 573 1.76 1.85 -18.54
N LEU A 574 1.70 3.11 -18.87
CA LEU A 574 0.61 3.68 -19.68
C LEU A 574 0.74 3.20 -21.12
#